data_781a12aac5f113b83a4fe59d25081a71
#
_entry.id   781a12aac5f113b83a4fe59d25081a71
#
_cell.length_a   1.000
_cell.length_b   1.000
_cell.length_c   1.000
_cell.angle_alpha   90.00
_cell.angle_beta   90.00
_cell.angle_gamma   90.00
#
_symmetry.space_group_name_H-M   'P 1'
#
loop_
_entity.id
_entity.type
_entity.pdbx_description
1 polymer ?
#
loop_
_entity_poly.entity_id
_entity_poly.type
_entity_poly.pdbx_seq_one_letter_code
_entity_poly.pdbx_strand_id
1 'polypeptide(L)'
;MFSSITDHKNRGENTMTTTLSRRLLGACALAFTASALVTAPAFAAGWGWGSEQVKGSGNVKTQARQLDHFSGVAMSLPGKVEIRSSGGEEGVTVEADDNLLPLIETVVDDGILKIRTKNKANLQTSHLKIVVQAREIDRLALGGSGSIDADRVHGPRVHIDLGGSGTIRVGKAEGDVISVSLGGNGDLKVDDGSARSLSVAIGGSGKVDMARVRVEKASVSVGGSGDATLWVRDSLSMSVAGSGDVNYYGDPQVSKSVAGSGTAHRLGAAPR
;
A
#
# COMPACT_ATOMS: atom_id res chain seq x y z
N MET A 1 25.75 46.99 -46.59
CA MET A 1 25.93 48.13 -45.68
C MET A 1 26.10 47.54 -44.29
N PHE A 2 27.34 47.37 -43.92
CA PHE A 2 28.07 47.91 -42.77
C PHE A 2 27.34 47.59 -41.42
N SER A 3 27.88 46.98 -40.36
CA SER A 3 29.27 46.97 -39.80
C SER A 3 29.05 46.31 -38.43
N SER A 4 29.76 45.25 -38.08
CA SER A 4 31.07 45.31 -37.39
C SER A 4 30.99 45.32 -35.83
N ILE A 5 31.54 44.22 -35.23
CA ILE A 5 32.67 44.23 -34.27
C ILE A 5 32.28 44.56 -32.80
N THR A 6 32.55 43.73 -31.81
CA THR A 6 33.76 43.43 -31.00
C THR A 6 33.39 42.48 -29.88
N ASP A 7 33.92 41.34 -29.72
CA ASP A 7 35.15 40.82 -29.09
C ASP A 7 35.48 41.41 -27.70
N HIS A 8 35.36 40.62 -26.65
CA HIS A 8 36.25 40.70 -25.50
C HIS A 8 36.43 39.34 -24.80
N LYS A 9 37.55 38.80 -25.09
CA LYS A 9 38.35 37.73 -24.49
C LYS A 9 38.77 38.17 -23.06
N ASN A 10 38.55 37.34 -22.04
CA ASN A 10 39.49 37.37 -20.92
C ASN A 10 39.71 35.96 -20.34
N ARG A 11 40.93 35.53 -20.57
CA ARG A 11 41.63 34.38 -20.06
C ARG A 11 42.15 34.73 -18.66
N GLY A 12 42.11 33.78 -17.75
CA GLY A 12 42.78 33.86 -16.45
C GLY A 12 43.17 32.47 -15.98
N GLU A 13 44.22 31.95 -16.55
CA GLU A 13 45.00 30.85 -15.98
C GLU A 13 45.67 31.34 -14.70
N ASN A 14 45.69 30.52 -13.65
CA ASN A 14 46.78 30.56 -12.69
C ASN A 14 47.14 29.15 -12.25
N THR A 15 48.31 28.83 -12.71
CA THR A 15 49.15 27.69 -12.47
C THR A 15 49.81 27.74 -11.08
N MET A 16 49.94 26.59 -10.49
CA MET A 16 51.09 26.00 -9.77
C MET A 16 51.91 26.84 -8.82
N THR A 17 52.14 26.32 -7.62
CA THR A 17 53.53 25.98 -7.23
C THR A 17 53.54 25.00 -6.07
N THR A 18 54.18 23.88 -6.32
CA THR A 18 54.76 22.90 -5.38
C THR A 18 55.99 23.53 -4.67
N THR A 19 56.08 23.34 -3.36
CA THR A 19 57.40 23.38 -2.72
C THR A 19 57.55 22.23 -1.68
N LEU A 20 58.39 21.28 -2.06
CA LEU A 20 59.02 20.36 -1.12
C LEU A 20 60.04 21.11 -0.25
N SER A 21 60.04 20.81 1.04
CA SER A 21 61.25 21.02 1.85
C SER A 21 61.39 19.91 2.91
N ARG A 22 62.56 19.36 2.83
CA ARG A 22 63.14 18.22 3.58
C ARG A 22 63.65 18.63 4.99
N ARG A 23 63.64 17.64 5.85
CA ARG A 23 64.56 17.39 6.99
C ARG A 23 64.34 18.16 8.29
N LEU A 24 64.12 17.39 9.41
CA LEU A 24 65.19 17.09 10.35
C LEU A 24 64.70 16.13 11.45
N LEU A 25 65.57 15.18 11.68
CA LEU A 25 65.53 14.21 12.78
C LEU A 25 65.71 14.92 14.16
N GLY A 26 65.01 14.46 15.17
CA GLY A 26 65.27 14.81 16.59
C GLY A 26 64.63 13.77 17.47
N ALA A 27 65.51 13.02 18.14
CA ALA A 27 65.20 11.90 19.03
C ALA A 27 64.80 12.34 20.44
N CYS A 28 64.20 11.36 21.15
CA CYS A 28 64.12 11.19 22.61
C CYS A 28 63.17 12.07 23.42
N ALA A 29 62.15 11.46 23.99
CA ALA A 29 62.10 11.19 25.44
C ALA A 29 60.82 10.43 25.79
N LEU A 30 61.04 9.26 26.41
CA LEU A 30 60.02 8.47 27.12
C LEU A 30 59.48 9.28 28.30
N ALA A 31 58.19 9.59 28.29
CA ALA A 31 57.48 9.95 29.51
C ALA A 31 56.23 9.04 29.58
N PHE A 32 56.35 8.02 30.46
CA PHE A 32 55.23 7.23 30.94
C PHE A 32 54.34 8.12 31.79
N THR A 33 53.23 8.61 31.25
CA THR A 33 52.15 9.12 32.06
C THR A 33 51.03 8.08 32.11
N ALA A 34 50.82 7.55 33.32
CA ALA A 34 49.71 6.69 33.65
C ALA A 34 48.39 7.45 33.42
N SER A 35 47.74 7.18 32.31
CA SER A 35 46.37 7.65 32.05
C SER A 35 45.42 6.74 32.81
N ALA A 36 44.83 7.25 33.88
CA ALA A 36 43.70 6.64 34.57
C ALA A 36 42.55 6.47 33.56
N LEU A 37 42.19 5.22 33.29
CA LEU A 37 40.95 4.89 32.58
C LEU A 37 39.75 5.32 33.44
N VAL A 38 39.21 6.49 33.17
CA VAL A 38 37.87 6.85 33.61
C VAL A 38 36.90 6.07 32.73
N THR A 39 36.42 4.93 33.21
CA THR A 39 35.30 4.21 32.64
C THR A 39 34.03 5.05 32.89
N ALA A 40 33.69 5.93 31.95
CA ALA A 40 32.40 6.52 31.93
C ALA A 40 31.37 5.40 31.66
N PRO A 41 30.32 5.24 32.49
CA PRO A 41 29.23 4.36 32.13
C PRO A 41 28.58 4.92 30.86
N ALA A 42 28.70 4.17 29.77
CA ALA A 42 27.92 4.41 28.58
C ALA A 42 26.43 4.15 28.95
N PHE A 43 25.74 5.19 29.35
CA PHE A 43 24.27 5.16 29.28
C PHE A 43 23.92 5.01 27.81
N ALA A 44 23.82 3.77 27.33
CA ALA A 44 23.08 3.44 26.16
C ALA A 44 21.60 3.79 26.46
N ALA A 45 21.27 5.06 26.29
CA ALA A 45 19.88 5.46 26.13
C ALA A 45 19.41 4.75 24.87
N GLY A 46 18.87 3.56 25.04
CA GLY A 46 18.16 2.84 23.99
C GLY A 46 17.00 3.72 23.57
N TRP A 47 17.17 4.43 22.49
CA TRP A 47 16.08 5.04 21.76
C TRP A 47 15.35 3.89 21.09
N GLY A 48 14.54 3.18 21.89
CA GLY A 48 13.63 2.17 21.42
C GLY A 48 12.54 2.84 20.59
N TRP A 49 12.73 2.90 19.30
CA TRP A 49 11.68 3.14 18.33
C TRP A 49 10.87 1.84 18.16
N GLY A 50 10.54 1.17 19.25
CA GLY A 50 9.64 0.03 19.24
C GLY A 50 8.21 0.53 19.35
N SER A 51 7.37 0.20 18.38
CA SER A 51 5.93 0.27 18.57
C SER A 51 5.58 -0.55 19.82
N GLU A 52 4.87 0.04 20.78
CA GLU A 52 4.44 -0.65 21.98
C GLU A 52 3.58 -1.86 21.59
N GLN A 53 4.04 -3.05 21.97
CA GLN A 53 3.34 -4.29 21.69
C GLN A 53 2.33 -4.55 22.81
N VAL A 54 1.05 -4.50 22.51
CA VAL A 54 -0.01 -4.70 23.49
C VAL A 54 -0.71 -6.02 23.23
N LYS A 55 -0.62 -6.94 24.20
CA LYS A 55 -1.31 -8.23 24.16
C LYS A 55 -2.75 -8.09 24.68
N GLY A 56 -3.69 -8.73 24.02
CA GLY A 56 -5.08 -8.80 24.45
C GLY A 56 -5.23 -9.53 25.79
N SER A 57 -6.17 -9.05 26.62
CA SER A 57 -6.47 -9.61 27.96
C SER A 57 -7.18 -10.97 27.91
N GLY A 58 -7.75 -11.35 26.75
CA GLY A 58 -8.62 -12.52 26.60
C GLY A 58 -10.08 -12.26 27.00
N ASN A 59 -10.40 -11.07 27.54
CA ASN A 59 -11.77 -10.70 27.92
C ASN A 59 -12.42 -9.87 26.81
N VAL A 60 -13.13 -10.54 25.91
CA VAL A 60 -13.73 -9.92 24.73
C VAL A 60 -14.94 -9.09 25.09
N LYS A 61 -15.01 -7.85 24.60
CA LYS A 61 -16.14 -6.94 24.71
C LYS A 61 -16.52 -6.36 23.36
N THR A 62 -17.79 -5.99 23.24
CA THR A 62 -18.34 -5.35 22.04
C THR A 62 -18.69 -3.90 22.35
N GLN A 63 -18.30 -3.00 21.45
CA GLN A 63 -18.59 -1.57 21.52
C GLN A 63 -19.19 -1.08 20.20
N ALA A 64 -20.41 -0.54 20.26
CA ALA A 64 -21.01 0.17 19.13
C ALA A 64 -20.53 1.63 19.11
N ARG A 65 -20.28 2.17 17.93
CA ARG A 65 -19.87 3.55 17.71
C ARG A 65 -20.71 4.16 16.59
N GLN A 66 -21.36 5.26 16.87
CA GLN A 66 -22.05 6.07 15.86
C GLN A 66 -21.02 6.98 15.20
N LEU A 67 -21.14 7.17 13.90
CA LEU A 67 -20.20 7.92 13.09
C LEU A 67 -20.96 8.82 12.12
N ASP A 68 -20.29 9.88 11.66
CA ASP A 68 -20.77 10.69 10.55
C ASP A 68 -20.80 9.87 9.25
N HIS A 69 -21.48 10.39 8.24
CA HIS A 69 -21.56 9.74 6.92
C HIS A 69 -20.18 9.52 6.30
N PHE A 70 -20.00 8.33 5.71
CA PHE A 70 -18.79 7.96 4.97
C PHE A 70 -19.12 7.08 3.76
N SER A 71 -18.33 7.20 2.69
CA SER A 71 -18.38 6.33 1.52
C SER A 71 -17.11 5.51 1.31
N GLY A 72 -16.09 5.73 2.13
CA GLY A 72 -14.84 4.98 2.10
C GLY A 72 -14.50 4.31 3.42
N VAL A 73 -13.79 3.18 3.36
CA VAL A 73 -13.24 2.50 4.54
C VAL A 73 -11.75 2.25 4.36
N ALA A 74 -10.95 2.72 5.31
CA ALA A 74 -9.51 2.51 5.34
C ALA A 74 -9.10 1.80 6.63
N MET A 75 -8.45 0.66 6.52
CA MET A 75 -8.00 -0.17 7.63
C MET A 75 -6.48 -0.30 7.63
N SER A 76 -5.85 -0.11 8.79
CA SER A 76 -4.39 -0.26 8.97
C SER A 76 -4.01 -1.03 10.23
N LEU A 77 -4.81 -2.02 10.63
CA LEU A 77 -4.56 -2.87 11.80
C LEU A 77 -4.76 -4.36 11.45
N PRO A 78 -4.19 -5.28 12.24
CA PRO A 78 -4.50 -6.69 12.11
C PRO A 78 -5.95 -6.94 12.57
N GLY A 79 -6.65 -7.88 11.95
CA GLY A 79 -8.03 -8.23 12.29
C GLY A 79 -8.92 -8.33 11.07
N LYS A 80 -10.22 -8.52 11.33
CA LYS A 80 -11.22 -8.67 10.29
C LYS A 80 -12.22 -7.52 10.33
N VAL A 81 -12.44 -6.89 9.17
CA VAL A 81 -13.52 -5.92 8.96
C VAL A 81 -14.54 -6.53 8.01
N GLU A 82 -15.79 -6.61 8.46
CA GLU A 82 -16.94 -6.96 7.65
C GLU A 82 -17.73 -5.70 7.33
N ILE A 83 -17.91 -5.40 6.04
CA ILE A 83 -18.68 -4.24 5.59
C ILE A 83 -19.99 -4.72 5.02
N ARG A 84 -21.09 -4.21 5.55
CA ARG A 84 -22.45 -4.56 5.15
C ARG A 84 -23.16 -3.32 4.64
N SER A 85 -23.55 -3.37 3.37
CA SER A 85 -24.33 -2.30 2.73
C SER A 85 -25.82 -2.58 2.96
N SER A 86 -26.34 -2.16 4.10
CA SER A 86 -27.71 -2.53 4.55
C SER A 86 -28.75 -1.44 4.39
N GLY A 87 -28.40 -0.27 3.84
CA GLY A 87 -29.34 0.87 3.70
C GLY A 87 -29.92 1.41 5.02
N GLY A 88 -29.44 0.90 6.18
CA GLY A 88 -29.85 1.29 7.52
C GLY A 88 -29.01 2.41 8.12
N GLU A 89 -28.95 2.45 9.45
CA GLU A 89 -28.10 3.41 10.15
C GLU A 89 -26.63 3.08 9.96
N GLU A 90 -25.84 4.12 9.71
CA GLU A 90 -24.39 4.01 9.59
C GLU A 90 -23.74 3.88 10.95
N GLY A 91 -22.81 2.97 11.08
CA GLY A 91 -22.14 2.75 12.34
C GLY A 91 -21.08 1.65 12.29
N VAL A 92 -20.35 1.54 13.38
CA VAL A 92 -19.31 0.54 13.55
C VAL A 92 -19.50 -0.19 14.87
N THR A 93 -19.43 -1.52 14.81
CA THR A 93 -19.37 -2.38 15.98
C THR A 93 -17.99 -3.00 16.07
N VAL A 94 -17.27 -2.72 17.15
CA VAL A 94 -15.92 -3.26 17.41
C VAL A 94 -16.03 -4.33 18.48
N GLU A 95 -15.60 -5.55 18.16
CA GLU A 95 -15.44 -6.66 19.08
C GLU A 95 -13.94 -6.94 19.25
N ALA A 96 -13.45 -6.77 20.46
CA ALA A 96 -12.03 -6.94 20.79
C ALA A 96 -11.85 -7.17 22.30
N ASP A 97 -10.63 -7.53 22.69
CA ASP A 97 -10.23 -7.57 24.10
C ASP A 97 -10.45 -6.20 24.76
N ASP A 98 -10.94 -6.19 26.00
CA ASP A 98 -11.34 -4.97 26.71
C ASP A 98 -10.21 -3.94 26.88
N ASN A 99 -8.98 -4.39 27.03
CA ASN A 99 -7.80 -3.55 27.10
C ASN A 99 -7.36 -2.98 25.73
N LEU A 100 -7.81 -3.58 24.62
CA LEU A 100 -7.48 -3.14 23.26
C LEU A 100 -8.51 -2.16 22.69
N LEU A 101 -9.78 -2.21 23.14
CA LEU A 101 -10.85 -1.32 22.67
C LEU A 101 -10.49 0.18 22.72
N PRO A 102 -9.84 0.71 23.78
CA PRO A 102 -9.43 2.11 23.85
C PRO A 102 -8.31 2.47 22.87
N LEU A 103 -7.55 1.47 22.38
CA LEU A 103 -6.44 1.64 21.46
C LEU A 103 -6.90 1.60 20.00
N ILE A 104 -8.11 1.12 19.72
CA ILE A 104 -8.67 1.08 18.38
C ILE A 104 -9.43 2.39 18.13
N GLU A 105 -8.96 3.14 17.15
CA GLU A 105 -9.55 4.40 16.73
C GLU A 105 -10.39 4.18 15.46
N THR A 106 -11.61 4.73 15.48
CA THR A 106 -12.51 4.78 14.33
C THR A 106 -12.92 6.23 14.14
N VAL A 107 -12.42 6.88 13.10
CA VAL A 107 -12.65 8.30 12.82
C VAL A 107 -13.03 8.45 11.35
N VAL A 108 -14.06 9.24 11.10
CA VAL A 108 -14.42 9.67 9.75
C VAL A 108 -13.66 10.97 9.44
N ASP A 109 -12.92 10.96 8.35
CA ASP A 109 -12.15 12.08 7.86
C ASP A 109 -12.24 12.11 6.33
N ASP A 110 -12.68 13.22 5.78
CA ASP A 110 -12.94 13.39 4.33
C ASP A 110 -13.86 12.30 3.73
N GLY A 111 -14.91 11.90 4.47
CA GLY A 111 -15.85 10.86 4.03
C GLY A 111 -15.25 9.43 4.04
N ILE A 112 -14.08 9.24 4.64
CA ILE A 112 -13.43 7.93 4.79
C ILE A 112 -13.40 7.54 6.27
N LEU A 113 -13.99 6.39 6.58
CA LEU A 113 -13.85 5.77 7.89
C LEU A 113 -12.44 5.17 8.02
N LYS A 114 -11.61 5.79 8.84
CA LYS A 114 -10.26 5.34 9.17
C LYS A 114 -10.29 4.47 10.43
N ILE A 115 -9.90 3.20 10.28
CA ILE A 115 -9.81 2.20 11.36
C ILE A 115 -8.34 1.91 11.59
N ARG A 116 -7.81 2.38 12.71
CA ARG A 116 -6.37 2.33 13.01
C ARG A 116 -6.09 2.18 14.50
N THR A 117 -4.84 1.88 14.85
CA THR A 117 -4.40 1.90 16.23
C THR A 117 -3.95 3.30 16.65
N LYS A 118 -4.28 3.72 17.89
CA LYS A 118 -3.68 4.90 18.50
C LYS A 118 -2.18 4.68 18.68
N ASN A 119 -1.40 5.74 18.49
CA ASN A 119 0.05 5.75 18.73
C ASN A 119 0.84 4.65 17.98
N LYS A 120 0.29 4.13 16.88
CA LYS A 120 0.91 3.01 16.12
C LYS A 120 1.19 1.77 16.99
N ALA A 121 0.38 1.52 18.03
CA ALA A 121 0.51 0.35 18.87
C ALA A 121 0.38 -0.93 18.04
N ASN A 122 1.23 -1.91 18.30
CA ASN A 122 1.17 -3.21 17.66
C ASN A 122 0.28 -4.12 18.51
N LEU A 123 -0.93 -4.42 18.02
CA LEU A 123 -1.89 -5.24 18.73
C LEU A 123 -1.63 -6.72 18.48
N GLN A 124 -1.48 -7.48 19.56
CA GLN A 124 -1.43 -8.94 19.54
C GLN A 124 -2.75 -9.50 20.08
N THR A 125 -3.66 -9.83 19.17
CA THR A 125 -4.94 -10.46 19.49
C THR A 125 -5.39 -11.38 18.38
N SER A 126 -6.12 -12.42 18.73
CA SER A 126 -6.88 -13.29 17.81
C SER A 126 -8.36 -12.93 17.75
N HIS A 127 -8.82 -11.98 18.58
CA HIS A 127 -10.22 -11.64 18.76
C HIS A 127 -10.53 -10.19 18.38
N LEU A 128 -10.12 -9.79 17.15
CA LEU A 128 -10.46 -8.47 16.63
C LEU A 128 -11.37 -8.63 15.41
N LYS A 129 -12.63 -8.28 15.59
CA LYS A 129 -13.63 -8.24 14.54
C LYS A 129 -14.33 -6.88 14.56
N ILE A 130 -14.48 -6.30 13.39
CA ILE A 130 -15.14 -5.02 13.22
C ILE A 130 -16.24 -5.20 12.17
N VAL A 131 -17.45 -4.81 12.50
CA VAL A 131 -18.58 -4.80 11.58
C VAL A 131 -18.93 -3.35 11.28
N VAL A 132 -18.85 -3.01 10.01
CA VAL A 132 -19.19 -1.68 9.50
C VAL A 132 -20.52 -1.77 8.78
N GLN A 133 -21.47 -0.94 9.17
CA GLN A 133 -22.73 -0.74 8.47
C GLN A 133 -22.65 0.57 7.71
N ALA A 134 -22.84 0.54 6.40
CA ALA A 134 -22.75 1.69 5.52
C ALA A 134 -23.91 1.71 4.53
N ARG A 135 -24.22 2.87 3.98
CA ARG A 135 -25.22 3.00 2.91
C ARG A 135 -24.64 2.64 1.57
N GLU A 136 -23.55 3.28 1.24
CA GLU A 136 -22.81 3.08 -0.01
C GLU A 136 -21.32 3.13 0.26
N ILE A 137 -20.56 2.26 -0.38
CA ILE A 137 -19.11 2.24 -0.31
C ILE A 137 -18.55 2.28 -1.72
N ASP A 138 -17.72 3.27 -2.01
CA ASP A 138 -17.01 3.44 -3.26
C ASP A 138 -15.48 3.32 -3.10
N ARG A 139 -14.98 3.28 -1.86
CA ARG A 139 -13.54 3.20 -1.59
C ARG A 139 -13.21 2.21 -0.49
N LEU A 140 -12.26 1.31 -0.78
CA LEU A 140 -11.66 0.40 0.20
C LEU A 140 -10.15 0.57 0.21
N ALA A 141 -9.55 0.69 1.39
CA ALA A 141 -8.11 0.73 1.53
C ALA A 141 -7.65 -0.18 2.69
N LEU A 142 -6.71 -1.07 2.43
CA LEU A 142 -6.11 -1.95 3.43
C LEU A 142 -4.59 -1.76 3.44
N GLY A 143 -4.07 -1.22 4.54
CA GLY A 143 -2.64 -0.95 4.71
C GLY A 143 -1.88 -1.95 5.58
N GLY A 144 -2.51 -2.99 6.08
CA GLY A 144 -1.91 -3.94 7.03
C GLY A 144 -1.99 -5.40 6.59
N SER A 145 -1.98 -6.30 7.57
CA SER A 145 -2.12 -7.75 7.39
C SER A 145 -3.51 -8.28 7.71
N GLY A 146 -4.47 -7.40 7.93
CA GLY A 146 -5.85 -7.77 8.22
C GLY A 146 -6.64 -8.22 6.99
N SER A 147 -7.96 -8.37 7.16
CA SER A 147 -8.86 -8.69 6.06
C SER A 147 -10.07 -7.77 6.04
N ILE A 148 -10.49 -7.40 4.84
CA ILE A 148 -11.74 -6.69 4.57
C ILE A 148 -12.65 -7.60 3.75
N ASP A 149 -13.85 -7.87 4.27
CA ASP A 149 -14.91 -8.55 3.55
C ASP A 149 -16.06 -7.55 3.34
N ALA A 150 -16.27 -7.09 2.12
CA ALA A 150 -17.35 -6.20 1.75
C ALA A 150 -18.40 -6.95 0.92
N ASP A 151 -19.67 -6.83 1.25
CA ASP A 151 -20.75 -7.42 0.47
C ASP A 151 -20.90 -6.74 -0.89
N ARG A 152 -20.74 -5.40 -0.93
CA ARG A 152 -20.86 -4.61 -2.16
C ARG A 152 -20.02 -3.33 -2.09
N VAL A 153 -19.42 -2.99 -3.24
CA VAL A 153 -18.89 -1.66 -3.52
C VAL A 153 -19.57 -1.10 -4.78
N HIS A 154 -20.01 0.15 -4.72
CA HIS A 154 -20.78 0.76 -5.79
C HIS A 154 -20.55 2.27 -5.88
N GLY A 155 -20.46 2.80 -7.08
CA GLY A 155 -20.33 4.23 -7.33
C GLY A 155 -19.83 4.51 -8.74
N PRO A 156 -19.89 5.77 -9.20
CA PRO A 156 -19.34 6.13 -10.50
C PRO A 156 -17.85 5.80 -10.64
N ARG A 157 -17.12 5.92 -9.53
CA ARG A 157 -15.69 5.56 -9.43
C ARG A 157 -15.46 4.76 -8.18
N VAL A 158 -15.08 3.51 -8.35
CA VAL A 158 -14.71 2.61 -7.26
C VAL A 158 -13.20 2.52 -7.15
N HIS A 159 -12.66 2.68 -5.92
CA HIS A 159 -11.23 2.58 -5.64
C HIS A 159 -10.96 1.48 -4.62
N ILE A 160 -10.04 0.57 -4.94
CA ILE A 160 -9.63 -0.51 -4.05
C ILE A 160 -8.10 -0.50 -3.95
N ASP A 161 -7.59 -0.16 -2.76
CA ASP A 161 -6.16 -0.03 -2.50
C ASP A 161 -5.70 -1.06 -1.47
N LEU A 162 -4.71 -1.87 -1.80
CA LEU A 162 -4.12 -2.88 -0.93
C LEU A 162 -2.60 -2.68 -0.83
N GLY A 163 -2.14 -2.09 0.27
CA GLY A 163 -0.73 -1.76 0.49
C GLY A 163 0.05 -2.75 1.38
N GLY A 164 -0.57 -3.81 1.83
CA GLY A 164 0.03 -4.76 2.77
C GLY A 164 0.07 -6.21 2.29
N SER A 165 -0.02 -7.12 3.23
CA SER A 165 -0.09 -8.58 2.98
C SER A 165 -1.45 -9.15 3.39
N GLY A 166 -2.45 -8.30 3.54
CA GLY A 166 -3.80 -8.69 3.89
C GLY A 166 -4.63 -9.17 2.71
N THR A 167 -5.93 -9.35 2.95
CA THR A 167 -6.86 -9.82 1.93
C THR A 167 -8.07 -8.90 1.86
N ILE A 168 -8.46 -8.51 0.65
CA ILE A 168 -9.74 -7.83 0.40
C ILE A 168 -10.63 -8.77 -0.41
N ARG A 169 -11.85 -9.00 0.09
CA ARG A 169 -12.91 -9.70 -0.63
C ARG A 169 -14.09 -8.79 -0.81
N VAL A 170 -14.62 -8.78 -2.02
CA VAL A 170 -15.79 -8.00 -2.39
C VAL A 170 -16.80 -8.92 -3.05
N GLY A 171 -17.99 -9.00 -2.51
CA GLY A 171 -19.07 -9.83 -3.08
C GLY A 171 -19.49 -9.29 -4.45
N LYS A 172 -19.72 -7.97 -4.56
CA LYS A 172 -20.09 -7.34 -5.83
C LYS A 172 -19.46 -5.96 -6.01
N ALA A 173 -18.86 -5.70 -7.18
CA ALA A 173 -18.29 -4.40 -7.53
C ALA A 173 -18.95 -3.83 -8.80
N GLU A 174 -19.57 -2.65 -8.70
CA GLU A 174 -20.29 -2.01 -9.81
C GLU A 174 -19.89 -0.54 -9.93
N GLY A 175 -19.58 -0.10 -11.15
CA GLY A 175 -19.23 1.30 -11.41
C GLY A 175 -18.96 1.61 -12.87
N ASP A 176 -18.80 2.89 -13.19
CA ASP A 176 -18.30 3.28 -14.51
C ASP A 176 -16.80 2.98 -14.61
N VAL A 177 -16.06 3.31 -13.56
CA VAL A 177 -14.61 3.10 -13.47
C VAL A 177 -14.27 2.37 -12.17
N ILE A 178 -13.57 1.25 -12.27
CA ILE A 178 -12.99 0.56 -11.12
C ILE A 178 -11.47 0.70 -11.21
N SER A 179 -10.85 1.20 -10.13
CA SER A 179 -9.40 1.34 -10.00
C SER A 179 -8.89 0.46 -8.86
N VAL A 180 -7.94 -0.40 -9.16
CA VAL A 180 -7.31 -1.31 -8.20
C VAL A 180 -5.82 -1.02 -8.12
N SER A 181 -5.30 -0.83 -6.92
CA SER A 181 -3.88 -0.62 -6.63
C SER A 181 -3.40 -1.62 -5.60
N LEU A 182 -2.45 -2.47 -5.95
CA LEU A 182 -1.89 -3.49 -5.09
C LEU A 182 -0.38 -3.32 -4.98
N GLY A 183 0.08 -2.80 -3.84
CA GLY A 183 1.49 -2.48 -3.59
C GLY A 183 2.25 -3.50 -2.74
N GLY A 184 1.62 -4.59 -2.33
CA GLY A 184 2.21 -5.58 -1.43
C GLY A 184 2.13 -7.02 -1.94
N ASN A 185 1.99 -7.96 -1.01
CA ASN A 185 1.86 -9.39 -1.27
C ASN A 185 0.46 -9.91 -0.92
N GLY A 186 -0.50 -9.01 -0.75
CA GLY A 186 -1.86 -9.39 -0.40
C GLY A 186 -2.70 -9.80 -1.60
N ASP A 187 -3.92 -10.28 -1.33
CA ASP A 187 -4.84 -10.78 -2.33
C ASP A 187 -6.12 -9.95 -2.38
N LEU A 188 -6.54 -9.60 -3.59
CA LEU A 188 -7.86 -9.04 -3.86
C LEU A 188 -8.71 -10.04 -4.64
N LYS A 189 -9.92 -10.28 -4.17
CA LYS A 189 -10.91 -11.07 -4.90
C LYS A 189 -12.24 -10.34 -4.99
N VAL A 190 -12.81 -10.28 -6.18
CA VAL A 190 -14.17 -9.78 -6.44
C VAL A 190 -15.00 -10.89 -7.05
N ASP A 191 -16.10 -11.25 -6.39
CA ASP A 191 -16.87 -12.45 -6.76
C ASP A 191 -17.88 -12.19 -7.89
N ASP A 192 -18.32 -10.94 -8.09
CA ASP A 192 -19.24 -10.54 -9.17
C ASP A 192 -19.12 -9.04 -9.45
N GLY A 193 -19.58 -8.60 -10.62
CA GLY A 193 -19.66 -7.18 -10.91
C GLY A 193 -19.60 -6.80 -12.38
N SER A 194 -19.61 -5.48 -12.59
CA SER A 194 -19.47 -4.90 -13.93
C SER A 194 -18.91 -3.48 -13.89
N ALA A 195 -18.15 -3.13 -14.92
CA ALA A 195 -17.67 -1.77 -15.13
C ALA A 195 -17.47 -1.47 -16.61
N ARG A 196 -17.49 -0.18 -16.98
CA ARG A 196 -17.05 0.23 -18.32
C ARG A 196 -15.52 0.17 -18.42
N SER A 197 -14.84 0.62 -17.40
CA SER A 197 -13.38 0.69 -17.40
C SER A 197 -12.78 0.13 -16.11
N LEU A 198 -11.74 -0.68 -16.25
CA LEU A 198 -10.97 -1.23 -15.14
C LEU A 198 -9.50 -0.84 -15.30
N SER A 199 -8.92 -0.29 -14.24
CA SER A 199 -7.48 -0.04 -14.14
C SER A 199 -6.91 -0.88 -13.00
N VAL A 200 -5.91 -1.70 -13.28
CA VAL A 200 -5.23 -2.53 -12.28
C VAL A 200 -3.75 -2.20 -12.29
N ALA A 201 -3.20 -1.84 -11.14
CA ALA A 201 -1.77 -1.63 -10.93
C ALA A 201 -1.27 -2.56 -9.83
N ILE A 202 -0.32 -3.42 -10.14
CA ILE A 202 0.30 -4.36 -9.20
C ILE A 202 1.79 -4.06 -9.12
N GLY A 203 2.25 -3.63 -7.93
CA GLY A 203 3.66 -3.32 -7.67
C GLY A 203 4.39 -4.36 -6.80
N GLY A 204 3.77 -5.48 -6.51
CA GLY A 204 4.32 -6.51 -5.62
C GLY A 204 4.19 -7.93 -6.18
N SER A 205 3.92 -8.88 -5.28
CA SER A 205 3.74 -10.29 -5.62
C SER A 205 2.34 -10.82 -5.25
N GLY A 206 1.41 -9.91 -5.01
CA GLY A 206 0.04 -10.28 -4.65
C GLY A 206 -0.82 -10.62 -5.87
N LYS A 207 -2.07 -11.02 -5.60
CA LYS A 207 -2.98 -11.50 -6.62
C LYS A 207 -4.25 -10.67 -6.71
N VAL A 208 -4.69 -10.37 -7.93
CA VAL A 208 -5.97 -9.73 -8.22
C VAL A 208 -6.84 -10.70 -9.00
N ASP A 209 -7.91 -11.19 -8.39
CA ASP A 209 -8.91 -12.05 -9.01
C ASP A 209 -10.23 -11.30 -9.21
N MET A 210 -10.46 -10.87 -10.43
CA MET A 210 -11.69 -10.23 -10.91
C MET A 210 -12.26 -10.99 -12.12
N ALA A 211 -12.06 -12.31 -12.15
CA ALA A 211 -12.51 -13.16 -13.25
C ALA A 211 -14.02 -13.07 -13.53
N ARG A 212 -14.83 -12.73 -12.51
CA ARG A 212 -16.30 -12.63 -12.65
C ARG A 212 -16.82 -11.20 -12.77
N VAL A 213 -15.91 -10.22 -12.83
CA VAL A 213 -16.26 -8.82 -13.07
C VAL A 213 -16.17 -8.54 -14.56
N ARG A 214 -17.31 -8.34 -15.21
CA ARG A 214 -17.36 -8.09 -16.64
C ARG A 214 -17.07 -6.62 -16.93
N VAL A 215 -15.98 -6.35 -17.66
CA VAL A 215 -15.59 -4.99 -18.04
C VAL A 215 -15.51 -4.83 -19.55
N GLU A 216 -15.79 -3.62 -20.04
CA GLU A 216 -15.66 -3.31 -21.47
C GLU A 216 -14.19 -3.10 -21.82
N LYS A 217 -13.48 -2.29 -21.05
CA LYS A 217 -12.07 -1.92 -21.30
C LYS A 217 -11.23 -2.13 -20.04
N ALA A 218 -10.06 -2.72 -20.18
CA ALA A 218 -9.14 -2.87 -19.08
C ALA A 218 -7.73 -2.39 -19.40
N SER A 219 -7.08 -1.79 -18.40
CA SER A 219 -5.66 -1.44 -18.41
C SER A 219 -4.99 -2.12 -17.21
N VAL A 220 -3.95 -2.90 -17.45
CA VAL A 220 -3.23 -3.65 -16.42
C VAL A 220 -1.76 -3.29 -16.47
N SER A 221 -1.20 -2.91 -15.32
CA SER A 221 0.22 -2.67 -15.14
C SER A 221 0.76 -3.54 -14.02
N VAL A 222 1.70 -4.43 -14.32
CA VAL A 222 2.35 -5.29 -13.34
C VAL A 222 3.83 -4.97 -13.27
N GLY A 223 4.30 -4.50 -12.10
CA GLY A 223 5.68 -4.13 -11.84
C GLY A 223 6.45 -5.11 -10.94
N GLY A 224 6.01 -6.35 -10.86
CA GLY A 224 6.61 -7.36 -9.98
C GLY A 224 6.35 -8.78 -10.43
N SER A 225 6.00 -9.64 -9.50
CA SER A 225 5.64 -11.06 -9.74
C SER A 225 4.18 -11.37 -9.41
N GLY A 226 3.35 -10.34 -9.29
CA GLY A 226 1.94 -10.51 -8.98
C GLY A 226 1.10 -10.88 -10.20
N ASP A 227 -0.04 -11.51 -9.96
CA ASP A 227 -0.91 -12.04 -10.99
C ASP A 227 -2.25 -11.30 -11.04
N ALA A 228 -2.79 -11.15 -12.25
CA ALA A 228 -4.14 -10.62 -12.45
C ALA A 228 -4.99 -11.59 -13.27
N THR A 229 -6.24 -11.82 -12.84
CA THR A 229 -7.24 -12.56 -13.63
C THR A 229 -8.47 -11.68 -13.83
N LEU A 230 -8.87 -11.47 -15.08
CA LEU A 230 -9.87 -10.49 -15.50
C LEU A 230 -10.86 -11.06 -16.52
N TRP A 231 -12.03 -10.42 -16.67
CA TRP A 231 -12.96 -10.70 -17.76
C TRP A 231 -13.23 -9.43 -18.57
N VAL A 232 -12.63 -9.36 -19.77
CA VAL A 232 -12.63 -8.16 -20.63
C VAL A 232 -13.33 -8.44 -21.94
N ARG A 233 -14.17 -7.49 -22.38
CA ARG A 233 -14.98 -7.67 -23.56
C ARG A 233 -14.39 -7.02 -24.82
N ASP A 234 -14.04 -5.73 -24.76
CA ASP A 234 -13.75 -4.92 -25.94
C ASP A 234 -12.25 -4.67 -26.15
N SER A 235 -11.53 -4.21 -25.13
CA SER A 235 -10.10 -3.93 -25.24
C SER A 235 -9.32 -4.16 -23.94
N LEU A 236 -8.14 -4.73 -24.08
CA LEU A 236 -7.21 -5.01 -22.97
C LEU A 236 -5.82 -4.47 -23.32
N SER A 237 -5.37 -3.46 -22.55
CA SER A 237 -4.00 -2.96 -22.61
C SER A 237 -3.23 -3.49 -21.41
N MET A 238 -2.07 -4.09 -21.61
CA MET A 238 -1.26 -4.60 -20.51
C MET A 238 0.22 -4.27 -20.68
N SER A 239 0.83 -3.89 -19.55
CA SER A 239 2.26 -3.65 -19.42
C SER A 239 2.78 -4.48 -18.25
N VAL A 240 3.69 -5.41 -18.52
CA VAL A 240 4.27 -6.27 -17.49
C VAL A 240 5.77 -6.02 -17.46
N ALA A 241 6.29 -5.56 -16.33
CA ALA A 241 7.72 -5.38 -16.06
C ALA A 241 8.12 -6.30 -14.90
N GLY A 242 8.40 -7.56 -15.19
CA GLY A 242 8.70 -8.56 -14.18
C GLY A 242 8.33 -9.98 -14.62
N SER A 243 7.89 -10.80 -13.67
CA SER A 243 7.55 -12.22 -13.87
C SER A 243 6.06 -12.52 -13.59
N GLY A 244 5.24 -11.52 -13.41
CA GLY A 244 3.83 -11.72 -13.12
C GLY A 244 3.00 -12.05 -14.37
N ASP A 245 1.88 -12.71 -14.17
CA ASP A 245 1.02 -13.18 -15.25
C ASP A 245 -0.32 -12.44 -15.30
N VAL A 246 -0.79 -12.17 -16.52
CA VAL A 246 -2.11 -11.60 -16.75
C VAL A 246 -2.98 -12.63 -17.48
N ASN A 247 -3.95 -13.16 -16.75
CA ASN A 247 -4.94 -14.12 -17.26
C ASN A 247 -6.24 -13.39 -17.58
N TYR A 248 -6.87 -13.70 -18.71
CA TYR A 248 -8.12 -13.04 -19.05
C TYR A 248 -9.14 -13.94 -19.76
N TYR A 249 -10.41 -13.65 -19.51
CA TYR A 249 -11.55 -14.17 -20.22
C TYR A 249 -12.04 -13.12 -21.23
N GLY A 250 -12.77 -13.57 -22.23
CA GLY A 250 -13.33 -12.72 -23.30
C GLY A 250 -12.54 -12.82 -24.59
N ASP A 251 -12.87 -11.94 -25.52
CA ASP A 251 -12.20 -11.82 -26.84
C ASP A 251 -11.88 -10.37 -27.18
N PRO A 252 -11.18 -9.63 -26.28
CA PRO A 252 -10.86 -8.24 -26.48
C PRO A 252 -9.78 -8.04 -27.55
N GLN A 253 -9.70 -6.82 -28.07
CA GLN A 253 -8.49 -6.38 -28.76
C GLN A 253 -7.36 -6.22 -27.74
N VAL A 254 -6.27 -6.96 -27.89
CA VAL A 254 -5.18 -7.00 -26.92
C VAL A 254 -3.98 -6.21 -27.42
N SER A 255 -3.56 -5.23 -26.61
CA SER A 255 -2.26 -4.55 -26.75
C SER A 255 -1.39 -4.95 -25.55
N LYS A 256 -0.22 -5.54 -25.80
CA LYS A 256 0.66 -5.99 -24.73
C LYS A 256 2.10 -5.50 -24.92
N SER A 257 2.69 -5.08 -23.80
CA SER A 257 4.14 -4.79 -23.69
C SER A 257 4.67 -5.58 -22.50
N VAL A 258 5.63 -6.47 -22.73
CA VAL A 258 6.21 -7.32 -21.68
C VAL A 258 7.72 -7.14 -21.67
N ALA A 259 8.24 -6.73 -20.51
CA ALA A 259 9.67 -6.63 -20.22
C ALA A 259 9.98 -7.56 -19.04
N GLY A 260 10.40 -8.80 -19.32
CA GLY A 260 10.65 -9.84 -18.33
C GLY A 260 10.14 -11.21 -18.75
N SER A 261 9.87 -12.07 -17.77
CA SER A 261 9.40 -13.44 -17.98
C SER A 261 7.89 -13.62 -17.80
N GLY A 262 7.17 -12.54 -17.55
CA GLY A 262 5.73 -12.59 -17.37
C GLY A 262 4.98 -12.95 -18.64
N THR A 263 3.79 -13.49 -18.50
CA THR A 263 2.99 -13.99 -19.60
C THR A 263 1.57 -13.40 -19.61
N ALA A 264 0.91 -13.53 -20.77
CA ALA A 264 -0.49 -13.16 -20.90
C ALA A 264 -1.24 -14.33 -21.54
N HIS A 265 -2.23 -14.87 -20.81
CA HIS A 265 -2.98 -16.04 -21.20
C HIS A 265 -4.47 -15.78 -21.33
N ARG A 266 -5.05 -16.17 -22.46
CA ARG A 266 -6.50 -16.21 -22.62
C ARG A 266 -7.05 -17.52 -22.07
N LEU A 267 -7.94 -17.44 -21.07
CA LEU A 267 -8.52 -18.62 -20.40
C LEU A 267 -9.78 -19.15 -21.08
N GLY A 268 -10.49 -18.32 -21.84
CA GLY A 268 -11.73 -18.72 -22.53
C GLY A 268 -12.64 -17.53 -22.80
N ALA A 269 -13.87 -17.79 -23.27
CA ALA A 269 -14.85 -16.75 -23.59
C ALA A 269 -15.47 -16.13 -22.33
N ALA A 270 -15.74 -16.95 -21.30
CA ALA A 270 -16.33 -16.50 -20.03
C ALA A 270 -15.86 -17.41 -18.88
N PRO A 271 -15.82 -16.91 -17.63
CA PRO A 271 -15.59 -17.75 -16.46
C PRO A 271 -16.76 -18.72 -16.23
N ARG A 272 -16.46 -19.86 -15.62
CA ARG A 272 -17.48 -20.87 -15.24
C ARG A 272 -18.01 -20.58 -13.83
#